data_daff8851aed0ff992ff40950afb25dce
#
_entry.id   daff8851aed0ff992ff40950afb25dce
#
_cell.length_a   1.000
_cell.length_b   1.000
_cell.length_c   1.000
_cell.angle_alpha   90.00
_cell.angle_beta   90.00
_cell.angle_gamma   90.00
#
_symmetry.space_group_name_H-M   'P 1'
#
loop_
_entity.id
_entity.type
_entity.pdbx_description
1 polymer ?
#
loop_
_entity_poly.entity_id
_entity_poly.type
_entity_poly.pdbx_seq_one_letter_code
_entity_poly.pdbx_strand_id
1 'polypeptide(L)' 'MSITFGEKVRLLRETAELTQGELGKKLNMTQRKVSYIENGKYEPSLHDICTFCRFFDISADYLLGLTNIKKTYPRA' A
#
# COMPACT_ATOMS: atom_id res chain seq x y z
N MET A 1 7.94 10.32 14.63
CA MET A 1 6.59 10.51 14.10
C MET A 1 6.25 9.37 13.14
N SER A 2 5.14 8.71 13.35
CA SER A 2 4.75 7.61 12.48
C SER A 2 4.02 8.16 11.25
N ILE A 3 4.23 7.54 10.10
CA ILE A 3 3.52 7.92 8.89
C ILE A 3 2.25 7.09 8.78
N THR A 4 1.24 7.68 8.15
CA THR A 4 -0.07 7.04 8.01
C THR A 4 0.00 5.92 6.98
N PHE A 5 -1.05 5.10 6.95
CA PHE A 5 -1.19 4.06 5.95
C PHE A 5 -1.09 4.64 4.53
N GLY A 6 -1.84 5.71 4.28
CA GLY A 6 -1.85 6.33 2.95
C GLY A 6 -0.51 6.91 2.55
N GLU A 7 0.18 7.54 3.50
CA GLU A 7 1.52 8.05 3.23
C GLU A 7 2.50 6.92 2.90
N LYS A 8 2.34 5.80 3.56
CA LYS A 8 3.20 4.64 3.30
C LYS A 8 2.93 4.06 1.91
N VAL A 9 1.67 3.97 1.51
CA VAL A 9 1.31 3.53 0.15
C VAL A 9 1.92 4.47 -0.88
N ARG A 10 1.83 5.79 -0.65
CA ARG A 10 2.42 6.77 -1.55
C ARG A 10 3.93 6.57 -1.66
N LEU A 11 4.60 6.40 -0.53
CA LEU A 11 6.05 6.22 -0.52
C LEU A 11 6.45 4.98 -1.31
N LEU A 12 5.74 3.88 -1.10
CA LEU A 12 6.00 2.64 -1.83
C LEU A 12 5.77 2.82 -3.33
N ARG A 13 4.69 3.53 -3.70
CA ARG A 13 4.37 3.79 -5.09
C ARG A 13 5.45 4.65 -5.76
N GLU A 14 5.86 5.72 -5.10
CA GLU A 14 6.87 6.61 -5.64
C GLU A 14 8.23 5.93 -5.76
N THR A 15 8.56 5.11 -4.77
CA THR A 15 9.81 4.33 -4.83
C THR A 15 9.81 3.36 -6.00
N ALA A 16 8.63 2.83 -6.35
CA ALA A 16 8.48 1.97 -7.52
C ALA A 16 8.35 2.77 -8.83
N GLU A 17 8.42 4.10 -8.76
CA GLU A 17 8.36 5.00 -9.91
C GLU A 17 7.05 4.86 -10.70
N LEU A 18 5.94 4.71 -9.96
CA LEU A 18 4.62 4.59 -10.56
C LEU A 18 3.78 5.83 -10.26
N THR A 19 2.96 6.23 -11.24
CA THR A 19 1.91 7.22 -10.98
C THR A 19 0.74 6.54 -10.29
N GLN A 20 -0.17 7.34 -9.72
CA GLN A 20 -1.38 6.80 -9.12
C GLN A 20 -2.20 6.00 -10.13
N GLY A 21 -2.29 6.49 -11.36
CA GLY A 21 -3.02 5.80 -12.42
C GLY A 21 -2.38 4.48 -12.81
N GLU A 22 -1.05 4.46 -12.87
CA GLU A 22 -0.32 3.23 -13.20
C GLU A 22 -0.47 2.19 -12.09
N LEU A 23 -0.36 2.62 -10.84
CA LEU A 23 -0.58 1.69 -9.73
C LEU A 23 -2.01 1.15 -9.74
N GLY A 24 -2.98 2.04 -9.94
CA GLY A 24 -4.38 1.62 -10.01
C GLY A 24 -4.60 0.57 -11.07
N LYS A 25 -4.01 0.76 -12.24
CA LYS A 25 -4.13 -0.20 -13.35
C LYS A 25 -3.59 -1.56 -12.96
N LYS A 26 -2.44 -1.59 -12.30
CA LYS A 26 -1.82 -2.84 -11.87
C LYS A 26 -2.61 -3.55 -10.79
N LEU A 27 -3.33 -2.80 -9.96
CA LEU A 27 -4.08 -3.35 -8.84
C LEU A 27 -5.58 -3.48 -9.13
N ASN A 28 -6.00 -3.15 -10.36
CA ASN A 28 -7.41 -3.14 -10.73
C ASN A 28 -8.22 -2.18 -9.85
N MET A 29 -7.64 -1.02 -9.60
CA MET A 29 -8.26 0.07 -8.87
C MET A 29 -8.30 1.31 -9.74
N THR A 30 -9.26 2.20 -9.50
CA THR A 30 -9.26 3.49 -10.19
C THR A 30 -8.16 4.39 -9.61
N GLN A 31 -7.71 5.36 -10.41
CA GLN A 31 -6.78 6.36 -9.90
C GLN A 31 -7.38 7.11 -8.70
N ARG A 32 -8.68 7.41 -8.78
CA ARG A 32 -9.37 8.10 -7.69
C ARG A 32 -9.29 7.31 -6.39
N LYS A 33 -9.50 6.00 -6.46
CA LYS A 33 -9.43 5.15 -5.27
C LYS A 33 -8.01 5.18 -4.67
N VAL A 34 -6.99 5.05 -5.51
CA VAL A 34 -5.59 5.13 -5.05
C VAL A 34 -5.34 6.48 -4.37
N SER A 35 -5.78 7.58 -5.01
CA SER A 35 -5.62 8.91 -4.46
C SER A 35 -6.33 9.05 -3.10
N TYR A 36 -7.54 8.55 -2.98
CA TYR A 36 -8.30 8.64 -1.75
C TYR A 36 -7.65 7.83 -0.63
N ILE A 37 -7.09 6.67 -0.95
CA ILE A 37 -6.36 5.86 0.04
C ILE A 37 -5.12 6.63 0.51
N GLU A 38 -4.36 7.19 -0.42
CA GLU A 38 -3.13 7.92 -0.06
C GLU A 38 -3.41 9.15 0.78
N ASN A 39 -4.55 9.78 0.57
CA ASN A 39 -4.93 11.00 1.30
C ASN A 39 -5.79 10.74 2.53
N GLY A 40 -6.02 9.48 2.88
CA GLY A 40 -6.79 9.12 4.06
C GLY A 40 -8.29 9.35 3.93
N LYS A 41 -8.79 9.48 2.71
CA LYS A 41 -10.22 9.73 2.46
C LYS A 41 -11.01 8.46 2.20
N TYR A 42 -10.35 7.34 2.10
CA TYR A 42 -10.98 6.04 1.88
C TYR A 42 -10.26 5.02 2.74
N GLU A 43 -11.02 4.31 3.56
CA GLU A 43 -10.45 3.27 4.42
C GLU A 43 -10.33 1.98 3.61
N PRO A 44 -9.10 1.46 3.41
CA PRO A 44 -8.93 0.27 2.61
C PRO A 44 -9.54 -0.95 3.29
N SER A 45 -10.13 -1.83 2.48
CA SER A 45 -10.66 -3.10 2.97
C SER A 45 -9.51 -4.08 3.21
N LEU A 46 -9.82 -5.20 3.85
CA LEU A 46 -8.82 -6.27 4.02
C LEU A 46 -8.30 -6.73 2.66
N HIS A 47 -9.18 -6.83 1.67
CA HIS A 47 -8.77 -7.21 0.32
C HIS A 47 -7.78 -6.20 -0.25
N ASP A 48 -8.04 -4.90 -0.07
CA ASP A 48 -7.14 -3.86 -0.55
C ASP A 48 -5.77 -3.97 0.11
N ILE A 49 -5.74 -4.18 1.43
CA ILE A 49 -4.49 -4.33 2.17
C ILE A 49 -3.69 -5.51 1.64
N CYS A 50 -4.35 -6.65 1.44
CA CYS A 50 -3.69 -7.83 0.88
C CYS A 50 -3.15 -7.56 -0.52
N THR A 51 -3.90 -6.82 -1.33
CA THR A 51 -3.49 -6.47 -2.70
C THR A 51 -2.20 -5.65 -2.68
N PHE A 52 -2.12 -4.63 -1.82
CA PHE A 52 -0.90 -3.84 -1.68
C PHE A 52 0.27 -4.68 -1.20
N CYS A 53 0.03 -5.53 -0.20
CA CYS A 53 1.10 -6.38 0.36
C CYS A 53 1.67 -7.31 -0.69
N ARG A 54 0.82 -7.91 -1.51
CA ARG A 54 1.27 -8.82 -2.57
C ARG A 54 2.03 -8.07 -3.66
N PHE A 55 1.52 -6.91 -4.06
CA PHE A 55 2.14 -6.16 -5.13
C PHE A 55 3.51 -5.63 -4.72
N PHE A 56 3.62 -5.06 -3.54
CA PHE A 56 4.87 -4.49 -3.05
C PHE A 56 5.77 -5.51 -2.35
N ASP A 57 5.31 -6.73 -2.19
CA ASP A 57 6.05 -7.80 -1.50
C ASP A 57 6.48 -7.36 -0.10
N ILE A 58 5.51 -6.90 0.68
CA ILE A 58 5.73 -6.43 2.05
C ILE A 58 4.74 -7.08 2.99
N SER A 59 5.06 -7.07 4.29
CA SER A 59 4.16 -7.61 5.30
C SER A 59 3.02 -6.64 5.57
N ALA A 60 1.87 -7.18 5.98
CA ALA A 60 0.76 -6.36 6.43
C ALA A 60 1.14 -5.60 7.70
N ASP A 61 1.93 -6.22 8.57
CA ASP A 61 2.42 -5.55 9.77
C ASP A 61 3.19 -4.28 9.44
N TYR A 62 4.05 -4.34 8.43
CA TYR A 62 4.79 -3.16 8.01
C TYR A 62 3.85 -2.09 7.45
N LEU A 63 2.93 -2.50 6.58
CA LEU A 63 2.00 -1.57 5.95
C LEU A 63 1.08 -0.91 6.97
N LEU A 64 0.69 -1.66 8.00
CA LEU A 64 -0.18 -1.14 9.07
C LEU A 64 0.59 -0.40 10.16
N GLY A 65 1.93 -0.33 10.06
CA GLY A 65 2.73 0.42 11.00
C GLY A 65 3.08 -0.31 12.29
N LEU A 66 2.92 -1.62 12.30
CA LEU A 66 3.19 -2.43 13.50
C LEU A 66 4.64 -2.88 13.61
N THR A 67 5.42 -2.73 12.55
CA THR A 67 6.83 -3.09 12.52
C THR A 67 7.54 -2.26 11.45
N ASN A 68 8.86 -2.12 11.58
CA ASN A 68 9.69 -1.50 10.56
C ASN A 68 10.26 -2.52 9.58
N ILE A 69 9.96 -3.80 9.76
CA ILE A 69 10.45 -4.87 8.90
C ILE A 69 9.50 -5.04 7.72
N LYS A 70 9.99 -4.73 6.51
CA LYS A 70 9.15 -4.76 5.31
C LYS A 70 8.77 -6.17 4.87
N LYS A 71 9.71 -7.10 4.95
CA LYS A 71 9.50 -8.43 4.38
C LYS A 71 8.53 -9.25 5.19
N THR A 72 7.76 -10.08 4.49
CA THR A 72 6.93 -11.06 5.15
C THR A 72 7.82 -12.16 5.72
N TYR A 73 7.31 -12.84 6.73
CA TYR A 73 8.01 -14.00 7.25
C TYR A 73 7.97 -15.13 6.22
N PRO A 74 9.01 -15.97 6.17
CA PRO A 74 8.97 -17.14 5.31
C PRO A 74 7.77 -18.00 5.67
N ARG A 75 7.09 -18.51 4.67
CA ARG A 75 5.97 -19.40 4.88
C ARG A 75 6.49 -20.83 5.05
N ALA A 76 5.93 -21.48 6.02
CA ALA A 76 6.27 -22.87 6.24
C ALA A 76 5.80 -23.74 5.08
#